data_800250e89672bf218dcb90d608cffd66
#
_entry.id   800250e89672bf218dcb90d608cffd66
#
_cell.length_a   1.000
_cell.length_b   1.000
_cell.length_c   1.000
_cell.angle_alpha   90.00
_cell.angle_beta   90.00
_cell.angle_gamma   90.00
#
_symmetry.space_group_name_H-M   'P 1'
#
loop_
_entity.id
_entity.type
_entity.pdbx_description
1 polymer ?
#
loop_
_entity_poly.entity_id
_entity_poly.type
_entity_poly.pdbx_seq_one_letter_code
_entity_poly.pdbx_strand_id
1 'polypeptide(L)'
;TLLQDLVPKYLEMREPLDLDGALLRYWIGGKSPLSTDVPIIASGIEILAKAWFKSEGSKERRTYLPKKKFSALIEEELATIADKLGDNPNKDRILRKIQSANNRGSGETVEDFFKKLGLNIGAAEKKAMRARNKMIHSRVTASGQEQIKDLVRLSFAYRTLFHRVMLKLLGYSGKYLDYTAE
;
A
#
# COMPACT_ATOMS: atom_id res chain seq x y z
N THR A 1 -4.19 -20.23 -25.49
CA THR A 1 -3.37 -20.61 -24.32
C THR A 1 -3.35 -19.45 -23.32
N LEU A 2 -3.06 -19.74 -22.03
CA LEU A 2 -3.01 -18.73 -20.98
C LEU A 2 -2.17 -17.50 -21.36
N LEU A 3 -1.01 -17.70 -21.96
CA LEU A 3 -0.15 -16.60 -22.40
C LEU A 3 -0.77 -15.79 -23.55
N GLN A 4 -1.46 -16.43 -24.49
CA GLN A 4 -2.15 -15.76 -25.58
C GLN A 4 -3.27 -14.82 -25.07
N ASP A 5 -3.89 -15.15 -23.94
CA ASP A 5 -4.93 -14.32 -23.35
C ASP A 5 -4.39 -13.20 -22.45
N LEU A 6 -3.29 -13.46 -21.72
CA LEU A 6 -2.74 -12.51 -20.75
C LEU A 6 -1.81 -11.46 -21.38
N VAL A 7 -1.04 -11.83 -22.42
CA VAL A 7 -0.06 -10.91 -23.04
C VAL A 7 -0.74 -9.69 -23.66
N PRO A 8 -1.83 -9.80 -24.44
CA PRO A 8 -2.52 -8.63 -24.97
C PRO A 8 -3.03 -7.70 -23.85
N LYS A 9 -3.62 -8.27 -22.80
CA LYS A 9 -4.10 -7.48 -21.65
C LYS A 9 -2.96 -6.79 -20.91
N TYR A 10 -1.83 -7.47 -20.74
CA TYR A 10 -0.65 -6.85 -20.16
C TYR A 10 -0.18 -5.64 -20.99
N LEU A 11 -0.08 -5.78 -22.30
CA LEU A 11 0.34 -4.70 -23.19
C LEU A 11 -0.62 -3.51 -23.14
N GLU A 12 -1.92 -3.76 -23.10
CA GLU A 12 -2.96 -2.74 -22.97
C GLU A 12 -2.86 -1.97 -21.65
N MET A 13 -2.61 -2.68 -20.53
CA MET A 13 -2.59 -2.10 -19.19
C MET A 13 -1.22 -1.61 -18.74
N ARG A 14 -0.15 -1.90 -19.51
CA ARG A 14 1.23 -1.68 -19.14
C ARG A 14 1.51 -0.23 -18.73
N GLU A 15 1.18 0.70 -19.62
CA GLU A 15 1.40 2.13 -19.38
C GLU A 15 0.36 2.75 -18.44
N PRO A 16 -0.97 2.55 -18.62
CA PRO A 16 -1.97 3.14 -17.75
C PRO A 16 -1.82 2.78 -16.28
N LEU A 17 -1.40 1.54 -15.99
CA LEU A 17 -1.24 1.02 -14.63
C LEU A 17 0.20 1.00 -14.11
N ASP A 18 1.16 1.50 -14.89
CA ASP A 18 2.59 1.46 -14.53
C ASP A 18 3.05 0.05 -14.12
N LEU A 19 2.64 -0.97 -14.93
CA LEU A 19 2.94 -2.37 -14.63
C LEU A 19 4.44 -2.63 -14.58
N ASP A 20 5.23 -1.97 -15.42
CA ASP A 20 6.69 -2.10 -15.43
C ASP A 20 7.31 -1.60 -14.13
N GLY A 21 6.85 -0.44 -13.63
CA GLY A 21 7.32 0.10 -12.35
C GLY A 21 6.99 -0.83 -11.19
N ALA A 22 5.79 -1.41 -11.18
CA ALA A 22 5.39 -2.37 -10.17
C ALA A 22 6.17 -3.69 -10.24
N LEU A 23 6.36 -4.25 -11.44
CA LEU A 23 7.15 -5.47 -11.67
C LEU A 23 8.62 -5.27 -11.32
N LEU A 24 9.19 -4.10 -11.63
CA LEU A 24 10.54 -3.76 -11.23
C LEU A 24 10.70 -3.80 -9.70
N ARG A 25 9.74 -3.25 -8.94
CA ARG A 25 9.74 -3.32 -7.48
C ARG A 25 9.63 -4.77 -6.98
N TYR A 26 8.76 -5.56 -7.57
CA TYR A 26 8.65 -6.99 -7.25
C TYR A 26 9.97 -7.73 -7.49
N TRP A 27 10.62 -7.47 -8.63
CA TRP A 27 11.89 -8.08 -9.00
C TRP A 27 13.03 -7.68 -8.07
N ILE A 28 13.15 -6.38 -7.76
CA ILE A 28 14.15 -5.87 -6.80
C ILE A 28 13.91 -6.48 -5.42
N GLY A 29 12.65 -6.50 -4.93
CA GLY A 29 12.29 -7.13 -3.67
C GLY A 29 12.68 -8.61 -3.64
N GLY A 30 12.50 -9.34 -4.77
CA GLY A 30 12.90 -10.73 -4.88
C GLY A 30 14.40 -11.00 -4.73
N LYS A 31 15.23 -9.99 -4.92
CA LYS A 31 16.71 -10.03 -4.78
C LYS A 31 17.20 -9.40 -3.48
N SER A 32 16.32 -8.77 -2.72
CA SER A 32 16.65 -8.04 -1.50
C SER A 32 16.68 -8.97 -0.27
N PRO A 33 17.40 -8.60 0.79
CA PRO A 33 17.32 -9.31 2.06
C PRO A 33 15.88 -9.37 2.61
N LEU A 34 15.52 -10.43 3.35
CA LEU A 34 14.19 -10.67 3.91
C LEU A 34 13.62 -9.52 4.74
N SER A 35 14.47 -8.68 5.34
CA SER A 35 14.04 -7.53 6.14
C SER A 35 13.64 -6.32 5.29
N THR A 36 13.99 -6.29 4.00
CA THR A 36 13.76 -5.16 3.07
C THR A 36 12.89 -5.52 1.88
N ASP A 37 12.71 -6.80 1.59
CA ASP A 37 11.94 -7.26 0.43
C ASP A 37 10.45 -6.88 0.53
N VAL A 38 9.84 -7.06 1.71
CA VAL A 38 8.42 -6.74 1.95
C VAL A 38 8.10 -5.25 1.68
N PRO A 39 8.83 -4.26 2.24
CA PRO A 39 8.61 -2.86 1.88
C PRO A 39 8.75 -2.55 0.39
N ILE A 40 9.69 -3.19 -0.28
CA ILE A 40 9.93 -2.97 -1.71
C ILE A 40 8.77 -3.54 -2.54
N ILE A 41 8.35 -4.79 -2.29
CA ILE A 41 7.20 -5.40 -2.98
C ILE A 41 5.92 -4.62 -2.69
N ALA A 42 5.72 -4.19 -1.44
CA ALA A 42 4.58 -3.37 -1.06
C ALA A 42 4.52 -2.06 -1.84
N SER A 43 5.67 -1.42 -2.10
CA SER A 43 5.72 -0.21 -2.93
C SER A 43 5.26 -0.47 -4.37
N GLY A 44 5.48 -1.67 -4.91
CA GLY A 44 4.92 -2.08 -6.20
C GLY A 44 3.39 -2.13 -6.20
N ILE A 45 2.79 -2.69 -5.13
CA ILE A 45 1.32 -2.68 -4.98
C ILE A 45 0.78 -1.25 -4.85
N GLU A 46 1.49 -0.36 -4.15
CA GLU A 46 1.10 1.05 -4.04
C GLU A 46 1.15 1.79 -5.39
N ILE A 47 2.13 1.47 -6.25
CA ILE A 47 2.21 1.99 -7.61
C ILE A 47 0.95 1.58 -8.38
N LEU A 48 0.61 0.28 -8.37
CA LEU A 48 -0.59 -0.24 -9.04
C LEU A 48 -1.87 0.42 -8.54
N ALA A 49 -2.03 0.54 -7.22
CA ALA A 49 -3.20 1.18 -6.63
C ALA A 49 -3.37 2.63 -7.09
N LYS A 50 -2.28 3.42 -7.06
CA LYS A 50 -2.30 4.83 -7.49
C LYS A 50 -2.61 4.97 -8.98
N ALA A 51 -1.97 4.15 -9.82
CA ALA A 51 -2.18 4.16 -11.26
C ALA A 51 -3.61 3.73 -11.62
N TRP A 52 -4.12 2.69 -10.96
CA TRP A 52 -5.49 2.19 -11.16
C TRP A 52 -6.55 3.26 -10.82
N PHE A 53 -6.46 3.93 -9.67
CA PHE A 53 -7.38 5.01 -9.32
C PHE A 53 -7.30 6.18 -10.30
N LYS A 54 -6.11 6.45 -10.85
CA LYS A 54 -5.92 7.48 -11.87
C LYS A 54 -6.57 7.09 -13.20
N SER A 55 -6.41 5.84 -13.65
CA SER A 55 -6.97 5.34 -14.92
C SER A 55 -8.49 5.24 -14.90
N GLU A 56 -9.08 4.84 -13.78
CA GLU A 56 -10.53 4.79 -13.58
C GLU A 56 -11.18 6.18 -13.51
N GLY A 57 -10.42 7.26 -13.63
CA GLY A 57 -10.92 8.63 -13.47
C GLY A 57 -11.46 8.92 -12.08
N SER A 58 -11.37 7.96 -11.16
CA SER A 58 -11.70 8.17 -9.77
C SER A 58 -10.61 9.04 -9.18
N LYS A 59 -10.94 10.30 -8.86
CA LYS A 59 -10.04 11.13 -8.07
C LYS A 59 -9.74 10.33 -6.81
N GLU A 60 -8.53 9.79 -6.72
CA GLU A 60 -8.03 9.19 -5.48
C GLU A 60 -8.42 10.16 -4.37
N ARG A 61 -9.33 9.74 -3.50
CA ARG A 61 -9.70 10.58 -2.37
C ARG A 61 -8.52 10.54 -1.40
N ARG A 62 -7.57 11.45 -1.63
CA ARG A 62 -6.40 11.64 -0.75
C ARG A 62 -6.80 12.13 0.63
N THR A 63 -8.06 12.53 0.79
CA THR A 63 -8.60 13.08 2.01
C THR A 63 -9.94 12.44 2.34
N TYR A 64 -10.27 12.31 3.63
CA TYR A 64 -11.57 11.79 4.10
C TYR A 64 -12.70 12.75 3.73
N LEU A 65 -12.44 14.06 3.86
CA LEU A 65 -13.37 15.13 3.50
C LEU A 65 -12.75 16.03 2.42
N PRO A 66 -13.56 16.70 1.58
CA PRO A 66 -13.05 17.77 0.73
C PRO A 66 -12.28 18.79 1.56
N LYS A 67 -11.10 19.23 1.08
CA LYS A 67 -10.22 20.14 1.83
C LYS A 67 -10.94 21.37 2.40
N LYS A 68 -11.74 22.05 1.56
CA LYS A 68 -12.52 23.23 1.99
C LYS A 68 -13.46 22.89 3.14
N LYS A 69 -14.19 21.75 3.06
CA LYS A 69 -15.12 21.34 4.10
C LYS A 69 -14.39 20.99 5.41
N PHE A 70 -13.26 20.30 5.32
CA PHE A 70 -12.45 19.97 6.50
C PHE A 70 -11.86 21.22 7.15
N SER A 71 -11.29 22.14 6.34
CA SER A 71 -10.72 23.40 6.88
C SER A 71 -11.79 24.23 7.61
N ALA A 72 -12.97 24.39 7.02
CA ALA A 72 -14.08 25.10 7.68
C ALA A 72 -14.54 24.42 8.97
N LEU A 73 -14.48 23.08 9.03
CA LEU A 73 -14.89 22.31 10.21
C LEU A 73 -13.96 22.49 11.42
N ILE A 74 -12.66 22.71 11.18
CA ILE A 74 -11.64 22.77 12.24
C ILE A 74 -11.05 24.16 12.47
N GLU A 75 -11.56 25.20 11.80
CA GLU A 75 -10.97 26.55 11.80
C GLU A 75 -10.95 27.15 13.20
N GLU A 76 -12.08 27.13 13.91
CA GLU A 76 -12.21 27.67 15.28
C GLU A 76 -11.36 26.88 16.28
N GLU A 77 -11.35 25.54 16.17
CA GLU A 77 -10.53 24.68 17.00
C GLU A 77 -9.04 24.88 16.76
N LEU A 78 -8.63 25.09 15.50
CA LEU A 78 -7.23 25.39 15.19
C LEU A 78 -6.80 26.72 15.77
N ALA A 79 -7.64 27.77 15.70
CA ALA A 79 -7.37 29.05 16.30
C ALA A 79 -7.22 28.91 17.84
N THR A 80 -8.17 28.22 18.48
CA THR A 80 -8.13 27.95 19.92
C THR A 80 -6.86 27.18 20.34
N ILE A 81 -6.47 26.18 19.56
CA ILE A 81 -5.24 25.42 19.85
C ILE A 81 -4.00 26.31 19.62
N ALA A 82 -4.00 27.15 18.60
CA ALA A 82 -2.90 28.06 18.31
C ALA A 82 -2.68 29.05 19.46
N ASP A 83 -3.77 29.59 20.02
CA ASP A 83 -3.71 30.50 21.19
C ASP A 83 -3.19 29.78 22.44
N LYS A 84 -3.71 28.57 22.72
CA LYS A 84 -3.26 27.77 23.87
C LYS A 84 -1.79 27.36 23.79
N LEU A 85 -1.27 27.18 22.58
CA LEU A 85 0.16 26.86 22.37
C LEU A 85 1.07 28.07 22.55
N GLY A 86 0.56 29.30 22.44
CA GLY A 86 1.34 30.53 22.63
C GLY A 86 2.62 30.52 21.81
N ASP A 87 3.77 30.74 22.48
CA ASP A 87 5.09 30.73 21.87
C ASP A 87 5.79 29.37 21.87
N ASN A 88 5.02 28.27 21.93
CA ASN A 88 5.58 26.91 21.88
C ASN A 88 6.38 26.71 20.59
N PRO A 89 7.67 26.31 20.66
CA PRO A 89 8.51 26.11 19.47
C PRO A 89 8.01 25.05 18.49
N ASN A 90 7.11 24.17 18.93
CA ASN A 90 6.49 23.15 18.09
C ASN A 90 5.09 23.53 17.58
N LYS A 91 4.61 24.75 17.81
CA LYS A 91 3.27 25.22 17.44
C LYS A 91 2.93 24.89 16.00
N ASP A 92 3.71 25.32 15.04
CA ASP A 92 3.49 25.11 13.62
C ASP A 92 3.48 23.62 13.24
N ARG A 93 4.32 22.82 13.91
CA ARG A 93 4.38 21.38 13.66
C ARG A 93 3.10 20.69 14.15
N ILE A 94 2.59 21.10 15.29
CA ILE A 94 1.33 20.56 15.87
C ILE A 94 0.15 20.93 14.98
N LEU A 95 0.02 22.20 14.60
CA LEU A 95 -1.08 22.67 13.73
C LEU A 95 -1.06 21.96 12.37
N ARG A 96 0.12 21.82 11.74
CA ARG A 96 0.25 21.05 10.50
C ARG A 96 -0.15 19.59 10.66
N LYS A 97 0.15 18.95 11.80
CA LYS A 97 -0.30 17.58 12.06
C LYS A 97 -1.82 17.47 12.15
N ILE A 98 -2.47 18.41 12.83
CA ILE A 98 -3.94 18.44 12.92
C ILE A 98 -4.56 18.65 11.53
N GLN A 99 -4.05 19.59 10.74
CA GLN A 99 -4.50 19.81 9.36
C GLN A 99 -4.29 18.56 8.48
N SER A 100 -3.22 17.79 8.72
CA SER A 100 -2.93 16.57 7.98
C SER A 100 -3.78 15.37 8.40
N ALA A 101 -4.56 15.47 9.49
CA ALA A 101 -5.45 14.41 9.96
C ALA A 101 -6.53 14.03 8.93
N ASN A 102 -6.85 14.94 8.01
CA ASN A 102 -7.75 14.65 6.89
C ASN A 102 -7.11 13.83 5.76
N ASN A 103 -5.80 13.64 5.78
CA ASN A 103 -5.12 12.88 4.74
C ASN A 103 -5.26 11.38 5.02
N ARG A 104 -5.64 10.65 3.99
CA ARG A 104 -5.67 9.18 4.04
C ARG A 104 -4.26 8.61 3.94
N GLY A 105 -4.00 7.57 4.71
CA GLY A 105 -2.75 6.83 4.62
C GLY A 105 -2.65 5.99 3.34
N SER A 106 -1.41 5.72 2.88
CA SER A 106 -1.19 4.84 1.72
C SER A 106 -1.78 3.43 1.93
N GLY A 107 -1.79 2.93 3.16
CA GLY A 107 -2.41 1.65 3.50
C GLY A 107 -3.89 1.59 3.21
N GLU A 108 -4.64 2.65 3.54
CA GLU A 108 -6.08 2.72 3.28
C GLU A 108 -6.40 2.81 1.78
N THR A 109 -5.56 3.51 1.01
CA THR A 109 -5.68 3.55 -0.45
C THR A 109 -5.51 2.15 -1.03
N VAL A 110 -4.54 1.39 -0.54
CA VAL A 110 -4.30 0.00 -0.97
C VAL A 110 -5.45 -0.92 -0.54
N GLU A 111 -5.99 -0.76 0.67
CA GLU A 111 -7.16 -1.54 1.11
C GLU A 111 -8.40 -1.26 0.25
N ASP A 112 -8.65 0.01 -0.10
CA ASP A 112 -9.76 0.37 -1.01
C ASP A 112 -9.54 -0.20 -2.41
N PHE A 113 -8.30 -0.18 -2.91
CA PHE A 113 -7.95 -0.81 -4.16
C PHE A 113 -8.27 -2.30 -4.17
N PHE A 114 -7.90 -3.04 -3.12
CA PHE A 114 -8.24 -4.46 -3.00
C PHE A 114 -9.75 -4.70 -2.99
N LYS A 115 -10.51 -3.89 -2.23
CA LYS A 115 -11.97 -3.97 -2.22
C LYS A 115 -12.57 -3.75 -3.60
N LYS A 116 -12.08 -2.75 -4.33
CA LYS A 116 -12.54 -2.42 -5.69
C LYS A 116 -12.21 -3.53 -6.70
N LEU A 117 -11.05 -4.17 -6.56
CA LEU A 117 -10.67 -5.34 -7.36
C LEU A 117 -11.44 -6.60 -6.97
N GLY A 118 -12.20 -6.60 -5.87
CA GLY A 118 -12.86 -7.80 -5.36
C GLY A 118 -11.86 -8.84 -4.83
N LEU A 119 -10.71 -8.38 -4.30
CA LEU A 119 -9.71 -9.25 -3.67
C LEU A 119 -10.04 -9.49 -2.20
N ASN A 120 -10.21 -10.74 -1.84
CA ASN A 120 -10.40 -11.16 -0.45
C ASN A 120 -9.03 -11.30 0.22
N ILE A 121 -8.75 -10.46 1.23
CA ILE A 121 -7.46 -10.43 1.92
C ILE A 121 -7.53 -11.32 3.17
N GLY A 122 -6.70 -12.36 3.21
CA GLY A 122 -6.63 -13.32 4.29
C GLY A 122 -5.91 -12.81 5.53
N ALA A 123 -5.91 -13.61 6.60
CA ALA A 123 -5.27 -13.26 7.87
C ALA A 123 -3.75 -13.07 7.74
N ALA A 124 -3.08 -13.96 6.97
CA ALA A 124 -1.63 -13.88 6.72
C ALA A 124 -1.25 -12.60 5.97
N GLU A 125 -2.00 -12.23 4.95
CA GLU A 125 -1.79 -11.01 4.17
C GLU A 125 -2.02 -9.76 5.02
N LYS A 126 -3.08 -9.73 5.84
CA LYS A 126 -3.34 -8.63 6.81
C LYS A 126 -2.19 -8.51 7.83
N LYS A 127 -1.66 -9.63 8.34
CA LYS A 127 -0.49 -9.64 9.22
C LYS A 127 0.72 -9.04 8.51
N ALA A 128 0.96 -9.42 7.26
CA ALA A 128 2.06 -8.91 6.45
C ALA A 128 1.93 -7.40 6.17
N MET A 129 0.74 -6.91 5.84
CA MET A 129 0.48 -5.48 5.61
C MET A 129 0.77 -4.64 6.87
N ARG A 130 0.39 -5.12 8.05
CA ARG A 130 0.70 -4.45 9.33
C ARG A 130 2.20 -4.47 9.65
N ALA A 131 2.87 -5.59 9.39
CA ALA A 131 4.30 -5.75 9.64
C ALA A 131 5.16 -4.84 8.75
N ARG A 132 4.72 -4.55 7.51
CA ARG A 132 5.40 -3.63 6.59
C ARG A 132 5.73 -2.29 7.25
N ASN A 133 4.80 -1.70 7.99
CA ASN A 133 5.02 -0.41 8.64
C ASN A 133 6.12 -0.48 9.71
N LYS A 134 6.19 -1.59 10.46
CA LYS A 134 7.30 -1.83 11.41
C LYS A 134 8.64 -1.96 10.67
N MET A 135 8.68 -2.69 9.56
CA MET A 135 9.91 -2.92 8.79
C MET A 135 10.49 -1.63 8.20
N ILE A 136 9.64 -0.68 7.80
CA ILE A 136 10.09 0.64 7.29
C ILE A 136 10.72 1.49 8.39
N HIS A 137 10.18 1.43 9.62
CA HIS A 137 10.56 2.33 10.71
C HIS A 137 11.53 1.70 11.73
N SER A 138 11.73 0.39 11.67
CA SER A 138 12.59 -0.33 12.59
C SER A 138 13.63 -1.12 11.79
N ARG A 139 14.91 -1.04 12.19
CA ARG A 139 15.90 -2.02 11.74
C ARG A 139 15.52 -3.37 12.37
N VAL A 140 14.72 -4.16 11.66
CA VAL A 140 14.41 -5.52 12.08
C VAL A 140 15.65 -6.38 11.82
N THR A 141 16.53 -6.47 12.81
CA THR A 141 17.58 -7.47 12.83
C THR A 141 16.96 -8.75 13.35
N ALA A 142 16.82 -9.75 12.49
CA ALA A 142 16.38 -11.07 12.91
C ALA A 142 17.51 -11.71 13.75
N SER A 143 17.32 -11.81 15.06
CA SER A 143 18.31 -12.35 15.99
C SER A 143 18.03 -13.81 16.39
N GLY A 144 16.97 -14.43 15.85
CA GLY A 144 16.59 -15.80 16.19
C GLY A 144 15.84 -16.52 15.07
N GLN A 145 15.85 -17.85 15.13
CA GLN A 145 15.27 -18.73 14.11
C GLN A 145 13.77 -18.46 13.87
N GLU A 146 13.00 -18.23 14.93
CA GLU A 146 11.57 -17.93 14.82
C GLU A 146 11.30 -16.58 14.13
N GLN A 147 12.12 -15.56 14.40
CA GLN A 147 12.01 -14.29 13.71
C GLN A 147 12.32 -14.41 12.22
N ILE A 148 13.29 -15.23 11.84
CA ILE A 148 13.61 -15.51 10.44
C ILE A 148 12.42 -16.21 9.78
N LYS A 149 11.84 -17.23 10.42
CA LYS A 149 10.63 -17.91 9.89
C LYS A 149 9.47 -16.94 9.69
N ASP A 150 9.22 -16.05 10.65
CA ASP A 150 8.17 -15.03 10.53
C ASP A 150 8.45 -14.07 9.36
N LEU A 151 9.69 -13.62 9.16
CA LEU A 151 10.06 -12.78 8.02
C LEU A 151 9.83 -13.51 6.68
N VAL A 152 10.21 -14.78 6.60
CA VAL A 152 9.96 -15.62 5.42
C VAL A 152 8.46 -15.72 5.12
N ARG A 153 7.63 -16.02 6.12
CA ARG A 153 6.16 -16.08 5.97
C ARG A 153 5.57 -14.75 5.49
N LEU A 154 6.05 -13.62 6.05
CA LEU A 154 5.62 -12.29 5.64
C LEU A 154 6.02 -11.98 4.20
N SER A 155 7.24 -12.35 3.79
CA SER A 155 7.72 -12.22 2.42
C SER A 155 6.83 -13.00 1.45
N PHE A 156 6.58 -14.26 1.73
CA PHE A 156 5.70 -15.08 0.89
C PHE A 156 4.28 -14.52 0.81
N ALA A 157 3.71 -14.05 1.91
CA ALA A 157 2.39 -13.45 1.92
C ALA A 157 2.33 -12.21 1.00
N TYR A 158 3.34 -11.34 1.01
CA TYR A 158 3.39 -10.19 0.12
C TYR A 158 3.59 -10.57 -1.35
N ARG A 159 4.41 -11.59 -1.64
CA ARG A 159 4.60 -12.11 -3.00
C ARG A 159 3.30 -12.68 -3.55
N THR A 160 2.62 -13.52 -2.76
CA THR A 160 1.31 -14.06 -3.13
C THR A 160 0.30 -12.93 -3.38
N LEU A 161 0.25 -11.93 -2.49
CA LEU A 161 -0.63 -10.78 -2.65
C LEU A 161 -0.33 -10.01 -3.94
N PHE A 162 0.95 -9.75 -4.25
CA PHE A 162 1.35 -9.11 -5.49
C PHE A 162 0.89 -9.91 -6.72
N HIS A 163 1.12 -11.23 -6.74
CA HIS A 163 0.65 -12.10 -7.83
C HIS A 163 -0.86 -12.03 -7.99
N ARG A 164 -1.61 -12.10 -6.89
CA ARG A 164 -3.08 -12.02 -6.90
C ARG A 164 -3.58 -10.71 -7.48
N VAL A 165 -2.94 -9.59 -7.12
CA VAL A 165 -3.24 -8.27 -7.67
C VAL A 165 -3.00 -8.26 -9.18
N MET A 166 -1.81 -8.68 -9.61
CA MET A 166 -1.45 -8.73 -11.04
C MET A 166 -2.41 -9.60 -11.84
N LEU A 167 -2.67 -10.83 -11.39
CA LEU A 167 -3.58 -11.75 -12.05
C LEU A 167 -5.00 -11.18 -12.14
N LYS A 168 -5.47 -10.52 -11.08
CA LYS A 168 -6.79 -9.90 -11.07
C LYS A 168 -6.89 -8.72 -12.03
N LEU A 169 -5.87 -7.86 -12.10
CA LEU A 169 -5.79 -6.76 -13.06
C LEU A 169 -5.82 -7.29 -14.50
N LEU A 170 -5.10 -8.37 -14.78
CA LEU A 170 -5.07 -9.01 -16.08
C LEU A 170 -6.32 -9.85 -16.39
N GLY A 171 -7.33 -9.87 -15.49
CA GLY A 171 -8.58 -10.60 -15.67
C GLY A 171 -8.41 -12.12 -15.63
N TYR A 172 -7.35 -12.62 -15.01
CA TYR A 172 -7.15 -14.06 -14.83
C TYR A 172 -8.06 -14.61 -13.73
N SER A 173 -8.78 -15.68 -14.04
CA SER A 173 -9.71 -16.37 -13.12
C SER A 173 -9.33 -17.83 -12.83
N GLY A 174 -8.18 -18.30 -13.34
CA GLY A 174 -7.72 -19.66 -13.14
C GLY A 174 -7.06 -19.89 -11.77
N LYS A 175 -6.53 -21.10 -11.59
CA LYS A 175 -5.80 -21.50 -10.39
C LYS A 175 -4.39 -20.90 -10.40
N TYR A 176 -3.88 -20.55 -9.23
CA TYR A 176 -2.51 -20.08 -9.01
C TYR A 176 -1.93 -20.71 -7.74
N LEU A 177 -0.60 -20.69 -7.60
CA LEU A 177 0.06 -21.15 -6.38
C LEU A 177 -0.12 -20.12 -5.28
N ASP A 178 -0.71 -20.55 -4.16
CA ASP A 178 -0.79 -19.76 -2.94
C ASP A 178 0.30 -20.22 -1.97
N TYR A 179 1.34 -19.42 -1.87
CA TYR A 179 2.47 -19.70 -0.96
C TYR A 179 2.15 -19.44 0.52
N THR A 180 0.92 -19.00 0.83
CA THR A 180 0.46 -18.79 2.20
C THR A 180 -0.45 -19.91 2.71
N ALA A 181 -0.88 -20.81 1.83
CA ALA A 181 -1.63 -22.00 2.20
C ALA A 181 -0.69 -22.99 2.93
N GLU A 182 -1.04 -23.34 4.16
CA GLU A 182 -0.38 -24.38 4.96
C GLU A 182 -0.79 -25.76 4.49
#